data_2a5dd5e958dc3fb1253e5e5c84d51f6d
#
_entry.id   2a5dd5e958dc3fb1253e5e5c84d51f6d
#
_cell.length_a   1.000
_cell.length_b   1.000
_cell.length_c   1.000
_cell.angle_alpha   90.00
_cell.angle_beta   90.00
_cell.angle_gamma   90.00
#
_symmetry.space_group_name_H-M   'P 1'
#
loop_
_entity.id
_entity.type
_entity.pdbx_description
1 polymer ?
#
loop_
_entity_poly.entity_id
_entity_poly.type
_entity_poly.pdbx_seq_one_letter_code
_entity_poly.pdbx_strand_id
1 'polypeptide(L)'
;MSADFSPGLQAYGAWIAAASIQQQDLFNDVVGPDSLQADLDARTLSSDRGVLRGISLLGSFSELDGTWLWGWANPGFGPAAPAVVPTLAIREFGQRHGIDEFVTDSPDLSGFEQPQQAAITLAIAAGSVLGGRGVWSTAINEGRGHVYLHVADEQLPQAGFDAIATPRLLRTAISVFPADHRQVVRGYLQHFGLRYDEAPDAIRSTAPDGGPIVIEFDDLGRIGHISLQPRP
;
A
#
# COMPACT_ATOMS: atom_id res chain seq x y z
N MET A 1 13.99 -21.01 -5.62
CA MET A 1 14.07 -19.67 -5.03
C MET A 1 12.71 -19.05 -5.23
N SER A 2 12.12 -18.47 -4.19
CA SER A 2 10.89 -17.68 -4.33
C SER A 2 11.16 -16.46 -5.21
N ALA A 3 10.16 -16.02 -5.97
CA ALA A 3 10.23 -14.77 -6.71
C ALA A 3 10.14 -13.59 -5.73
N ASP A 4 10.75 -12.48 -6.10
CA ASP A 4 10.67 -11.21 -5.41
C ASP A 4 10.16 -10.13 -6.38
N PHE A 5 9.64 -9.05 -5.85
CA PHE A 5 9.32 -7.87 -6.66
C PHE A 5 10.55 -7.26 -7.31
N SER A 6 10.36 -6.56 -8.43
CA SER A 6 11.43 -5.81 -9.10
C SER A 6 12.13 -4.83 -8.13
N PRO A 7 13.41 -4.49 -8.36
CA PRO A 7 14.11 -3.51 -7.53
C PRO A 7 13.38 -2.17 -7.44
N GLY A 8 12.68 -1.76 -8.51
CA GLY A 8 11.86 -0.54 -8.54
C GLY A 8 10.70 -0.61 -7.56
N LEU A 9 9.94 -1.71 -7.56
CA LEU A 9 8.84 -1.88 -6.63
C LEU A 9 9.33 -2.08 -5.19
N GLN A 10 10.43 -2.81 -4.99
CA GLN A 10 11.02 -2.95 -3.65
C GLN A 10 11.44 -1.60 -3.06
N ALA A 11 12.11 -0.75 -3.83
CA ALA A 11 12.51 0.57 -3.39
C ALA A 11 11.29 1.48 -3.10
N TYR A 12 10.32 1.53 -4.01
CA TYR A 12 9.10 2.30 -3.80
C TYR A 12 8.28 1.76 -2.63
N GLY A 13 8.10 0.45 -2.56
CA GLY A 13 7.39 -0.22 -1.48
C GLY A 13 8.00 0.05 -0.12
N ALA A 14 9.31 -0.08 0.03
CA ALA A 14 10.01 0.26 1.27
C ALA A 14 9.73 1.70 1.71
N TRP A 15 9.69 2.64 0.75
CA TRP A 15 9.41 4.05 1.02
C TRP A 15 8.00 4.31 1.55
N ILE A 16 6.98 3.61 1.01
CA ILE A 16 5.58 3.91 1.34
C ILE A 16 4.96 2.95 2.37
N ALA A 17 5.56 1.77 2.58
CA ALA A 17 4.89 0.64 3.22
C ALA A 17 4.30 0.96 4.60
N ALA A 18 5.08 1.55 5.52
CA ALA A 18 4.61 1.77 6.88
C ALA A 18 3.42 2.75 6.94
N ALA A 19 3.45 3.82 6.13
CA ALA A 19 2.35 4.78 6.05
C ALA A 19 1.13 4.18 5.35
N SER A 20 1.33 3.38 4.31
CA SER A 20 0.24 2.72 3.58
C SER A 20 -0.45 1.65 4.42
N ILE A 21 0.31 0.89 5.22
CA ILE A 21 -0.25 -0.08 6.18
C ILE A 21 -1.09 0.65 7.22
N GLN A 22 -0.60 1.77 7.75
CA GLN A 22 -1.35 2.57 8.72
C GLN A 22 -2.66 3.12 8.13
N GLN A 23 -2.60 3.63 6.91
CA GLN A 23 -3.81 4.11 6.21
C GLN A 23 -4.79 2.97 5.92
N GLN A 24 -4.27 1.79 5.56
CA GLN A 24 -5.11 0.61 5.31
C GLN A 24 -5.77 0.09 6.59
N ASP A 25 -5.06 0.08 7.72
CA ASP A 25 -5.63 -0.26 9.02
C ASP A 25 -6.81 0.67 9.35
N LEU A 26 -6.60 1.99 9.21
CA LEU A 26 -7.65 2.99 9.45
C LEU A 26 -8.84 2.82 8.49
N PHE A 27 -8.58 2.53 7.23
CA PHE A 27 -9.63 2.22 6.25
C PHE A 27 -10.45 1.01 6.69
N ASN A 28 -9.79 -0.07 7.10
CA ASN A 28 -10.45 -1.29 7.54
C ASN A 28 -11.31 -1.06 8.80
N ASP A 29 -10.83 -0.24 9.74
CA ASP A 29 -11.57 0.11 10.96
C ASP A 29 -12.85 0.92 10.65
N VAL A 30 -12.78 1.84 9.67
CA VAL A 30 -13.92 2.67 9.28
C VAL A 30 -14.95 1.88 8.46
N VAL A 31 -14.48 1.09 7.51
CA VAL A 31 -15.34 0.29 6.62
C VAL A 31 -15.96 -0.89 7.39
N GLY A 32 -15.17 -1.51 8.28
CA GLY A 32 -15.58 -2.65 9.06
C GLY A 32 -15.81 -3.93 8.25
N PRO A 33 -16.43 -4.94 8.86
CA PRO A 33 -16.65 -6.25 8.25
C PRO A 33 -17.91 -6.32 7.36
N ASP A 34 -18.53 -5.19 7.05
CA ASP A 34 -19.79 -5.14 6.34
C ASP A 34 -19.66 -5.68 4.91
N SER A 35 -20.74 -6.25 4.40
CA SER A 35 -20.84 -6.60 2.98
C SER A 35 -20.93 -5.33 2.15
N LEU A 36 -19.94 -5.13 1.28
CA LEU A 36 -19.89 -3.98 0.38
C LEU A 36 -20.27 -4.40 -1.03
N GLN A 37 -20.97 -3.52 -1.73
CA GLN A 37 -21.33 -3.65 -3.13
C GLN A 37 -20.66 -2.56 -3.94
N ALA A 38 -19.91 -2.96 -4.97
CA ALA A 38 -19.22 -2.04 -5.87
C ALA A 38 -20.05 -1.82 -7.15
N ASP A 39 -20.20 -0.55 -7.52
CA ASP A 39 -20.66 -0.12 -8.83
C ASP A 39 -19.53 0.64 -9.52
N LEU A 40 -18.93 0.00 -10.54
CA LEU A 40 -17.78 0.57 -11.26
C LEU A 40 -18.17 1.71 -12.20
N ASP A 41 -19.39 1.70 -12.73
CA ASP A 41 -19.87 2.77 -13.61
C ASP A 41 -20.16 4.04 -12.81
N ALA A 42 -20.85 3.90 -11.66
CA ALA A 42 -21.10 4.99 -10.73
C ALA A 42 -19.88 5.34 -9.86
N ARG A 43 -18.85 4.49 -9.86
CA ARG A 43 -17.65 4.58 -9.01
C ARG A 43 -17.98 4.68 -7.53
N THR A 44 -18.86 3.79 -7.07
CA THR A 44 -19.31 3.76 -5.67
C THR A 44 -19.11 2.40 -5.02
N LEU A 45 -18.87 2.42 -3.70
CA LEU A 45 -18.83 1.26 -2.84
C LEU A 45 -19.87 1.47 -1.73
N SER A 46 -20.92 0.66 -1.73
CA SER A 46 -22.10 0.85 -0.88
C SER A 46 -22.20 -0.21 0.19
N SER A 47 -22.62 0.18 1.40
CA SER A 47 -22.97 -0.67 2.52
C SER A 47 -24.23 -0.15 3.21
N ASP A 48 -24.71 -0.85 4.26
CA ASP A 48 -25.79 -0.38 5.12
C ASP A 48 -25.41 0.92 5.89
N ARG A 49 -24.12 1.24 6.00
CA ARG A 49 -23.61 2.46 6.67
C ARG A 49 -23.56 3.68 5.75
N GLY A 50 -23.61 3.47 4.44
CA GLY A 50 -23.52 4.57 3.48
C GLY A 50 -22.83 4.19 2.17
N VAL A 51 -22.47 5.23 1.43
CA VAL A 51 -21.88 5.11 0.10
C VAL A 51 -20.57 5.86 0.06
N LEU A 52 -19.49 5.13 -0.19
CA LEU A 52 -18.17 5.68 -0.52
C LEU A 52 -18.06 5.90 -2.02
N ARG A 53 -17.42 6.98 -2.41
CA ARG A 53 -17.30 7.43 -3.81
C ARG A 53 -15.84 7.41 -4.28
N GLY A 54 -15.68 7.56 -5.59
CA GLY A 54 -14.35 7.71 -6.18
C GLY A 54 -13.59 6.40 -6.26
N ILE A 55 -14.27 5.22 -6.27
CA ILE A 55 -13.55 3.96 -6.44
C ILE A 55 -12.92 3.86 -7.83
N SER A 56 -11.80 3.14 -7.89
CA SER A 56 -11.10 2.84 -9.15
C SER A 56 -10.68 1.38 -9.18
N LEU A 57 -10.84 0.74 -10.33
CA LEU A 57 -10.48 -0.65 -10.54
C LEU A 57 -8.95 -0.76 -10.68
N LEU A 58 -8.26 -1.15 -9.62
CA LEU A 58 -6.82 -1.44 -9.70
C LEU A 58 -6.57 -2.64 -10.61
N GLY A 59 -7.21 -3.75 -10.33
CA GLY A 59 -7.05 -4.98 -11.08
C GLY A 59 -7.74 -6.17 -10.42
N SER A 60 -7.42 -7.34 -10.91
CA SER A 60 -7.85 -8.62 -10.35
C SER A 60 -6.67 -9.59 -10.26
N PHE A 61 -6.73 -10.49 -9.30
CA PHE A 61 -5.79 -11.58 -9.11
C PHE A 61 -6.50 -12.92 -9.34
N SER A 62 -5.87 -13.83 -10.10
CA SER A 62 -6.35 -15.18 -10.34
C SER A 62 -5.65 -16.15 -9.38
N GLU A 63 -6.44 -16.86 -8.55
CA GLU A 63 -5.95 -17.94 -7.68
C GLU A 63 -5.51 -19.18 -8.47
N LEU A 64 -5.96 -19.33 -9.71
CA LEU A 64 -5.71 -20.53 -10.51
C LEU A 64 -4.29 -20.54 -11.09
N ASP A 65 -3.81 -19.40 -11.54
CA ASP A 65 -2.54 -19.26 -12.23
C ASP A 65 -1.58 -18.27 -11.56
N GLY A 66 -2.01 -17.61 -10.47
CA GLY A 66 -1.18 -16.68 -9.74
C GLY A 66 -0.90 -15.38 -10.48
N THR A 67 -1.74 -14.99 -11.45
CA THR A 67 -1.51 -13.79 -12.23
C THR A 67 -2.34 -12.60 -11.73
N TRP A 68 -1.75 -11.41 -11.81
CA TRP A 68 -2.45 -10.15 -11.66
C TRP A 68 -2.85 -9.61 -13.05
N LEU A 69 -4.04 -9.01 -13.17
CA LEU A 69 -4.48 -8.31 -14.37
C LEU A 69 -4.92 -6.90 -13.99
N TRP A 70 -4.20 -5.89 -14.51
CA TRP A 70 -4.55 -4.50 -14.26
C TRP A 70 -5.90 -4.11 -14.89
N GLY A 71 -6.60 -3.15 -14.27
CA GLY A 71 -7.87 -2.63 -14.79
C GLY A 71 -7.78 -2.11 -16.22
N TRP A 72 -6.67 -1.42 -16.56
CA TRP A 72 -6.47 -0.90 -17.94
C TRP A 72 -6.19 -1.98 -18.98
N ALA A 73 -5.70 -3.13 -18.56
CA ALA A 73 -5.41 -4.26 -19.44
C ALA A 73 -6.58 -5.26 -19.53
N ASN A 74 -7.61 -5.09 -18.71
CA ASN A 74 -8.74 -5.99 -18.66
C ASN A 74 -9.65 -5.79 -19.91
N PRO A 75 -9.82 -6.82 -20.77
CA PRO A 75 -10.63 -6.70 -21.99
C PRO A 75 -12.13 -6.45 -21.73
N GLY A 76 -12.61 -6.71 -20.50
CA GLY A 76 -13.98 -6.41 -20.09
C GLY A 76 -14.25 -4.92 -19.84
N PHE A 77 -13.21 -4.11 -19.76
CA PHE A 77 -13.30 -2.66 -19.55
C PHE A 77 -12.54 -1.92 -20.65
N GLY A 78 -13.07 -0.84 -21.16
CA GLY A 78 -12.35 0.03 -22.09
C GLY A 78 -11.40 0.97 -21.31
N PRO A 79 -10.34 1.50 -21.95
CA PRO A 79 -9.42 2.44 -21.32
C PRO A 79 -10.08 3.77 -20.91
N ALA A 80 -11.26 4.06 -21.43
CA ALA A 80 -12.07 5.23 -21.07
C ALA A 80 -13.13 4.94 -19.98
N ALA A 81 -13.18 3.70 -19.45
CA ALA A 81 -14.12 3.37 -18.39
C ALA A 81 -13.85 4.23 -17.13
N PRO A 82 -14.88 4.84 -16.51
CA PRO A 82 -14.69 5.79 -15.41
C PRO A 82 -13.87 5.27 -14.25
N ALA A 83 -14.02 3.98 -13.90
CA ALA A 83 -13.26 3.34 -12.83
C ALA A 83 -11.81 2.98 -13.22
N VAL A 84 -11.49 2.99 -14.55
CA VAL A 84 -10.16 2.62 -15.04
C VAL A 84 -9.28 3.85 -15.25
N VAL A 85 -9.84 4.95 -15.76
CA VAL A 85 -9.07 6.17 -16.10
C VAL A 85 -8.10 6.61 -15.01
N PRO A 86 -8.47 6.66 -13.70
CA PRO A 86 -7.53 7.09 -12.67
C PRO A 86 -6.32 6.17 -12.53
N THR A 87 -6.46 4.88 -12.83
CA THR A 87 -5.39 3.89 -12.65
C THR A 87 -4.30 3.98 -13.70
N LEU A 88 -4.53 4.70 -14.81
CA LEU A 88 -3.48 4.99 -15.81
C LEU A 88 -2.31 5.76 -15.19
N ALA A 89 -2.55 6.55 -14.15
CA ALA A 89 -1.49 7.24 -13.41
C ALA A 89 -0.48 6.26 -12.75
N ILE A 90 -0.91 5.04 -12.41
CA ILE A 90 -0.02 3.99 -11.87
C ILE A 90 0.96 3.55 -12.96
N ARG A 91 0.46 3.31 -14.18
CA ARG A 91 1.30 2.95 -15.33
C ARG A 91 2.33 4.03 -15.65
N GLU A 92 1.89 5.29 -15.69
CA GLU A 92 2.78 6.43 -15.91
C GLU A 92 3.83 6.58 -14.79
N PHE A 93 3.43 6.35 -13.55
CA PHE A 93 4.35 6.34 -12.41
C PHE A 93 5.38 5.22 -12.56
N GLY A 94 4.94 4.00 -12.92
CA GLY A 94 5.81 2.87 -13.16
C GLY A 94 6.85 3.14 -14.25
N GLN A 95 6.44 3.75 -15.37
CA GLN A 95 7.34 4.15 -16.45
C GLN A 95 8.40 5.15 -16.00
N ARG A 96 8.01 6.15 -15.20
CA ARG A 96 8.93 7.17 -14.69
C ARG A 96 9.92 6.66 -13.64
N HIS A 97 9.53 5.64 -12.87
CA HIS A 97 10.30 5.15 -11.73
C HIS A 97 10.91 3.76 -11.92
N GLY A 98 10.73 3.16 -13.12
CA GLY A 98 11.31 1.84 -13.43
C GLY A 98 10.69 0.73 -12.58
N ILE A 99 9.35 0.74 -12.40
CA ILE A 99 8.62 -0.27 -11.66
C ILE A 99 7.96 -1.20 -12.66
N ASP A 100 8.54 -2.36 -12.88
CA ASP A 100 8.15 -3.29 -13.93
C ASP A 100 6.70 -3.80 -13.73
N GLU A 101 6.30 -4.08 -12.49
CA GLU A 101 4.96 -4.56 -12.18
C GLU A 101 3.87 -3.53 -12.52
N PHE A 102 4.18 -2.24 -12.46
CA PHE A 102 3.23 -1.17 -12.79
C PHE A 102 3.09 -0.90 -14.29
N VAL A 103 3.98 -1.43 -15.12
CA VAL A 103 3.95 -1.25 -16.57
C VAL A 103 3.59 -2.53 -17.33
N THR A 104 3.76 -3.69 -16.71
CA THR A 104 3.38 -4.99 -17.26
C THR A 104 1.86 -5.16 -17.13
N ASP A 105 1.17 -5.42 -18.22
CA ASP A 105 -0.29 -5.52 -18.23
C ASP A 105 -0.82 -6.64 -17.33
N SER A 106 -0.08 -7.76 -17.24
CA SER A 106 -0.41 -8.89 -16.37
C SER A 106 0.84 -9.46 -15.71
N PRO A 107 1.27 -8.91 -14.56
CA PRO A 107 2.37 -9.45 -13.77
C PRO A 107 2.08 -10.88 -13.28
N ASP A 108 3.08 -11.76 -13.43
CA ASP A 108 3.03 -13.12 -12.90
C ASP A 108 3.53 -13.12 -11.45
N LEU A 109 2.64 -13.48 -10.53
CA LEU A 109 2.92 -13.59 -9.10
C LEU A 109 3.01 -15.04 -8.64
N SER A 110 2.86 -16.04 -9.53
CA SER A 110 2.83 -17.46 -9.18
C SER A 110 4.13 -17.97 -8.54
N GLY A 111 5.26 -17.30 -8.83
CA GLY A 111 6.56 -17.61 -8.25
C GLY A 111 6.78 -17.14 -6.81
N PHE A 112 5.91 -16.30 -6.27
CA PHE A 112 5.99 -15.86 -4.87
C PHE A 112 5.59 -17.00 -3.93
N GLU A 113 6.16 -17.03 -2.72
CA GLU A 113 5.78 -18.02 -1.69
C GLU A 113 4.29 -17.92 -1.32
N GLN A 114 3.75 -16.70 -1.33
CA GLN A 114 2.35 -16.40 -1.06
C GLN A 114 1.81 -15.44 -2.15
N PRO A 115 1.37 -15.97 -3.31
CA PRO A 115 0.96 -15.13 -4.46
C PRO A 115 -0.18 -14.16 -4.14
N GLN A 116 -1.17 -14.57 -3.34
CA GLN A 116 -2.27 -13.70 -2.93
C GLN A 116 -1.76 -12.55 -2.05
N GLN A 117 -0.81 -12.79 -1.15
CA GLN A 117 -0.19 -11.74 -0.34
C GLN A 117 0.62 -10.76 -1.20
N ALA A 118 1.31 -11.27 -2.23
CA ALA A 118 1.98 -10.41 -3.21
C ALA A 118 0.98 -9.54 -3.97
N ALA A 119 -0.19 -10.08 -4.35
CA ALA A 119 -1.25 -9.31 -4.99
C ALA A 119 -1.81 -8.19 -4.08
N ILE A 120 -2.01 -8.46 -2.79
CA ILE A 120 -2.42 -7.46 -1.80
C ILE A 120 -1.36 -6.36 -1.69
N THR A 121 -0.09 -6.75 -1.59
CA THR A 121 1.04 -5.82 -1.51
C THR A 121 1.12 -4.93 -2.75
N LEU A 122 0.97 -5.52 -3.94
CA LEU A 122 0.94 -4.79 -5.21
C LEU A 122 -0.22 -3.80 -5.27
N ALA A 123 -1.42 -4.21 -4.84
CA ALA A 123 -2.61 -3.36 -4.80
C ALA A 123 -2.45 -2.17 -3.85
N ILE A 124 -1.90 -2.37 -2.65
CA ILE A 124 -1.65 -1.30 -1.67
C ILE A 124 -0.58 -0.33 -2.20
N ALA A 125 0.50 -0.85 -2.78
CA ALA A 125 1.53 -0.01 -3.40
C ALA A 125 0.97 0.83 -4.56
N ALA A 126 0.15 0.23 -5.42
CA ALA A 126 -0.52 0.94 -6.50
C ALA A 126 -1.53 1.99 -5.99
N GLY A 127 -2.31 1.66 -4.97
CA GLY A 127 -3.25 2.58 -4.33
C GLY A 127 -2.56 3.83 -3.76
N SER A 128 -1.33 3.68 -3.25
CA SER A 128 -0.53 4.80 -2.73
C SER A 128 -0.13 5.80 -3.82
N VAL A 129 0.08 5.35 -5.06
CA VAL A 129 0.33 6.26 -6.21
C VAL A 129 -0.87 7.18 -6.46
N LEU A 130 -2.08 6.68 -6.22
CA LEU A 130 -3.31 7.43 -6.41
C LEU A 130 -3.66 8.34 -5.21
N GLY A 131 -2.85 8.36 -4.16
CA GLY A 131 -3.11 9.13 -2.96
C GLY A 131 -4.34 8.65 -2.17
N GLY A 132 -4.64 7.35 -2.26
CA GLY A 132 -5.87 6.76 -1.78
C GLY A 132 -6.05 6.71 -0.28
N ARG A 133 -7.31 6.51 0.10
CA ARG A 133 -7.73 6.32 1.49
C ARG A 133 -7.72 4.85 1.90
N GLY A 134 -7.69 3.94 0.94
CA GLY A 134 -7.59 2.51 1.19
C GLY A 134 -7.79 1.68 -0.07
N VAL A 135 -7.55 0.39 0.07
CA VAL A 135 -7.81 -0.63 -0.94
C VAL A 135 -8.84 -1.61 -0.37
N TRP A 136 -9.92 -1.80 -1.09
CA TRP A 136 -10.89 -2.83 -0.78
C TRP A 136 -10.76 -3.97 -1.76
N SER A 137 -10.96 -5.21 -1.28
CA SER A 137 -10.95 -6.39 -2.14
C SER A 137 -12.09 -7.34 -1.79
N THR A 138 -12.53 -8.08 -2.79
CA THR A 138 -13.51 -9.15 -2.61
C THR A 138 -13.22 -10.32 -3.53
N ALA A 139 -13.62 -11.52 -3.09
CA ALA A 139 -13.55 -12.72 -3.91
C ALA A 139 -14.55 -12.63 -5.07
N ILE A 140 -14.16 -13.11 -6.23
CA ILE A 140 -14.97 -13.23 -7.43
C ILE A 140 -14.86 -14.65 -8.00
N ASN A 141 -15.75 -15.00 -8.94
CA ASN A 141 -15.72 -16.30 -9.62
C ASN A 141 -15.69 -17.50 -8.65
N GLU A 142 -16.54 -17.47 -7.63
CA GLU A 142 -16.64 -18.57 -6.64
C GLU A 142 -15.31 -18.79 -5.86
N GLY A 143 -14.58 -17.71 -5.55
CA GLY A 143 -13.31 -17.76 -4.84
C GLY A 143 -12.09 -18.08 -5.69
N ARG A 144 -12.25 -18.19 -7.03
CA ARG A 144 -11.13 -18.44 -7.95
C ARG A 144 -10.31 -17.21 -8.30
N GLY A 145 -10.65 -16.06 -7.74
CA GLY A 145 -9.92 -14.81 -7.90
C GLY A 145 -10.42 -13.73 -6.98
N HIS A 146 -9.72 -12.62 -6.97
CA HIS A 146 -10.03 -11.41 -6.20
C HIS A 146 -10.00 -10.19 -7.08
N VAL A 147 -10.91 -9.25 -6.85
CA VAL A 147 -10.87 -7.90 -7.44
C VAL A 147 -10.38 -6.93 -6.37
N TYR A 148 -9.60 -5.94 -6.79
CA TYR A 148 -9.03 -4.91 -5.92
C TYR A 148 -9.44 -3.53 -6.40
N LEU A 149 -10.03 -2.76 -5.51
CA LEU A 149 -10.53 -1.41 -5.76
C LEU A 149 -9.81 -0.41 -4.86
N HIS A 150 -9.27 0.62 -5.47
CA HIS A 150 -8.81 1.81 -4.74
C HIS A 150 -10.00 2.67 -4.35
N VAL A 151 -10.00 3.22 -3.15
CA VAL A 151 -11.03 4.12 -2.63
C VAL A 151 -10.44 5.48 -2.32
N ALA A 152 -11.01 6.55 -2.91
CA ALA A 152 -10.51 7.92 -2.80
C ALA A 152 -11.51 8.88 -2.11
N ASP A 153 -12.50 8.34 -1.39
CA ASP A 153 -13.53 9.17 -0.75
C ASP A 153 -12.94 10.07 0.35
N GLU A 154 -13.16 11.37 0.25
CA GLU A 154 -12.68 12.35 1.23
C GLU A 154 -13.37 12.23 2.60
N GLN A 155 -14.51 11.54 2.70
CA GLN A 155 -15.17 11.22 3.97
C GLN A 155 -14.35 10.25 4.81
N LEU A 156 -13.49 9.44 4.18
CA LEU A 156 -12.57 8.57 4.89
C LEU A 156 -11.43 9.39 5.52
N PRO A 157 -11.13 9.17 6.80
CA PRO A 157 -10.08 9.91 7.47
C PRO A 157 -8.71 9.58 6.88
N GLN A 158 -7.79 10.54 6.99
CA GLN A 158 -6.39 10.33 6.67
C GLN A 158 -5.63 9.99 7.95
N ALA A 159 -4.77 8.97 7.89
CA ALA A 159 -3.95 8.59 9.03
C ALA A 159 -2.99 9.72 9.40
N GLY A 160 -2.96 10.07 10.68
CA GLY A 160 -1.95 10.94 11.26
C GLY A 160 -0.80 10.13 11.86
N PHE A 161 0.31 10.78 12.22
CA PHE A 161 1.40 10.11 12.92
C PHE A 161 0.91 9.53 14.25
N ASP A 162 1.23 8.26 14.50
CA ASP A 162 0.89 7.53 15.74
C ASP A 162 2.16 6.92 16.35
N ALA A 163 2.64 7.51 17.44
CA ALA A 163 3.83 7.05 18.14
C ALA A 163 3.67 5.62 18.70
N ILE A 164 2.45 5.24 19.10
CA ILE A 164 2.18 3.91 19.67
C ILE A 164 2.20 2.84 18.58
N ALA A 165 1.60 3.12 17.43
CA ALA A 165 1.54 2.19 16.30
C ALA A 165 2.89 2.08 15.55
N THR A 166 3.72 3.11 15.57
CA THR A 166 4.97 3.21 14.78
C THR A 166 5.86 1.97 14.88
N PRO A 167 6.19 1.40 16.06
CA PRO A 167 7.07 0.22 16.12
C PRO A 167 6.50 -1.00 15.40
N ARG A 168 5.19 -1.23 15.50
CA ARG A 168 4.51 -2.30 14.77
C ARG A 168 4.52 -2.05 13.27
N LEU A 169 4.17 -0.83 12.84
CA LEU A 169 4.11 -0.46 11.44
C LEU A 169 5.45 -0.61 10.73
N LEU A 170 6.54 -0.13 11.34
CA LEU A 170 7.89 -0.28 10.80
C LEU A 170 8.28 -1.75 10.70
N ARG A 171 8.02 -2.58 11.74
CA ARG A 171 8.31 -4.01 11.70
C ARG A 171 7.52 -4.75 10.64
N THR A 172 6.24 -4.44 10.46
CA THR A 172 5.41 -5.01 9.39
C THR A 172 5.93 -4.58 8.03
N ALA A 173 6.28 -3.30 7.85
CA ALA A 173 6.81 -2.79 6.59
C ALA A 173 8.12 -3.49 6.18
N ILE A 174 9.07 -3.68 7.11
CA ILE A 174 10.32 -4.39 6.82
C ILE A 174 10.13 -5.90 6.60
N SER A 175 9.07 -6.51 7.11
CA SER A 175 8.76 -7.91 6.79
C SER A 175 8.27 -8.09 5.35
N VAL A 176 7.66 -7.05 4.79
CA VAL A 176 7.18 -7.03 3.39
C VAL A 176 8.28 -6.56 2.43
N PHE A 177 9.09 -5.57 2.82
CA PHE A 177 10.17 -4.98 2.03
C PHE A 177 11.49 -4.99 2.83
N PRO A 178 12.17 -6.14 2.93
CA PRO A 178 13.30 -6.31 3.83
C PRO A 178 14.63 -5.73 3.32
N ALA A 179 14.67 -5.27 2.06
CA ALA A 179 15.92 -4.90 1.40
C ALA A 179 16.58 -3.65 2.00
N ASP A 180 15.79 -2.66 2.47
CA ASP A 180 16.32 -1.41 3.03
C ASP A 180 15.44 -0.92 4.19
N HIS A 181 15.82 -1.29 5.42
CA HIS A 181 15.11 -0.86 6.63
C HIS A 181 15.20 0.66 6.86
N ARG A 182 16.32 1.29 6.44
CA ARG A 182 16.48 2.74 6.56
C ARG A 182 15.53 3.48 5.66
N GLN A 183 15.31 2.97 4.44
CA GLN A 183 14.35 3.55 3.50
C GLN A 183 12.92 3.49 4.06
N VAL A 184 12.54 2.38 4.69
CA VAL A 184 11.23 2.27 5.38
C VAL A 184 11.06 3.36 6.43
N VAL A 185 12.08 3.58 7.26
CA VAL A 185 12.05 4.62 8.32
C VAL A 185 11.97 6.02 7.72
N ARG A 186 12.84 6.31 6.74
CA ARG A 186 12.85 7.63 6.06
C ARG A 186 11.51 7.94 5.41
N GLY A 187 10.96 6.96 4.67
CA GLY A 187 9.68 7.11 4.00
C GLY A 187 8.54 7.39 4.97
N TYR A 188 8.49 6.66 6.08
CA TYR A 188 7.49 6.85 7.13
C TYR A 188 7.57 8.24 7.77
N LEU A 189 8.78 8.67 8.18
CA LEU A 189 8.95 9.99 8.78
C LEU A 189 8.62 11.12 7.80
N GLN A 190 9.07 11.00 6.54
CA GLN A 190 8.78 12.02 5.53
C GLN A 190 7.31 12.07 5.14
N HIS A 191 6.59 10.95 5.13
CA HIS A 191 5.15 10.92 4.87
C HIS A 191 4.38 11.82 5.84
N PHE A 192 4.80 11.86 7.11
CA PHE A 192 4.20 12.72 8.13
C PHE A 192 4.89 14.08 8.28
N GLY A 193 5.79 14.45 7.36
CA GLY A 193 6.50 15.73 7.39
C GLY A 193 7.48 15.88 8.57
N LEU A 194 7.89 14.78 9.18
CA LEU A 194 8.83 14.79 10.30
C LEU A 194 10.27 14.94 9.79
N ARG A 195 10.95 15.98 10.25
CA ARG A 195 12.37 16.16 9.99
C ARG A 195 13.17 15.17 10.81
N TYR A 196 14.23 14.64 10.25
CA TYR A 196 15.11 13.70 10.93
C TYR A 196 16.58 13.98 10.66
N ASP A 197 17.42 13.59 11.64
CA ASP A 197 18.86 13.52 11.50
C ASP A 197 19.27 12.05 11.36
N GLU A 198 20.15 11.76 10.42
CA GLU A 198 20.63 10.41 10.16
C GLU A 198 22.11 10.28 10.47
N ALA A 199 22.43 9.26 11.27
CA ALA A 199 23.79 8.83 11.59
C ALA A 199 23.96 7.35 11.18
N PRO A 200 25.20 6.83 11.10
CA PRO A 200 25.44 5.42 10.78
C PRO A 200 24.72 4.43 11.67
N ASP A 201 24.55 4.75 12.95
CA ASP A 201 23.96 3.92 14.01
C ASP A 201 22.46 4.17 14.22
N ALA A 202 21.91 5.34 13.83
CA ALA A 202 20.53 5.69 14.14
C ALA A 202 19.94 6.76 13.21
N ILE A 203 18.60 6.75 13.14
CA ILE A 203 17.78 7.88 12.66
C ILE A 203 17.07 8.47 13.88
N ARG A 204 17.18 9.80 14.05
CA ARG A 204 16.58 10.55 15.15
C ARG A 204 15.60 11.59 14.61
N SER A 205 14.45 11.72 15.25
CA SER A 205 13.41 12.67 14.89
C SER A 205 12.67 13.14 16.14
N THR A 206 11.69 14.02 15.92
CA THR A 206 10.78 14.50 16.97
C THR A 206 9.37 14.32 16.51
N ALA A 207 8.53 13.69 17.34
CA ALA A 207 7.12 13.51 17.09
C ALA A 207 6.36 14.87 17.16
N PRO A 208 5.13 14.95 16.61
CA PRO A 208 4.35 16.19 16.64
C PRO A 208 4.07 16.73 18.06
N ASP A 209 4.02 15.87 19.06
CA ASP A 209 3.87 16.22 20.49
C ASP A 209 5.18 16.67 21.15
N GLY A 210 6.28 16.66 20.41
CA GLY A 210 7.64 16.99 20.87
C GLY A 210 8.39 15.83 21.53
N GLY A 211 7.83 14.63 21.53
CA GLY A 211 8.50 13.42 22.03
C GLY A 211 9.64 12.97 21.12
N PRO A 212 10.78 12.49 21.67
CA PRO A 212 11.88 12.00 20.86
C PRO A 212 11.53 10.66 20.19
N ILE A 213 11.99 10.52 18.94
CA ILE A 213 11.96 9.29 18.16
C ILE A 213 13.41 8.90 17.90
N VAL A 214 13.80 7.70 18.32
CA VAL A 214 15.15 7.14 18.04
C VAL A 214 14.98 5.74 17.49
N ILE A 215 15.54 5.51 16.31
CA ILE A 215 15.54 4.20 15.64
C ILE A 215 16.98 3.83 15.37
N GLU A 216 17.45 2.78 16.07
CA GLU A 216 18.83 2.30 16.01
C GLU A 216 18.96 1.15 15.03
N PHE A 217 20.11 1.09 14.37
CA PHE A 217 20.42 0.07 13.36
C PHE A 217 21.68 -0.70 13.75
N ASP A 218 21.69 -1.98 13.41
CA ASP A 218 22.87 -2.82 13.53
C ASP A 218 23.88 -2.55 12.38
N ASP A 219 25.03 -3.22 12.43
CA ASP A 219 26.11 -3.09 11.43
C ASP A 219 25.68 -3.52 10.02
N LEU A 220 24.57 -4.24 9.88
CA LEU A 220 23.96 -4.63 8.61
C LEU A 220 22.86 -3.66 8.15
N GLY A 221 22.65 -2.56 8.86
CA GLY A 221 21.61 -1.57 8.55
C GLY A 221 20.20 -2.01 8.90
N ARG A 222 20.03 -3.07 9.69
CA ARG A 222 18.71 -3.56 10.11
C ARG A 222 18.28 -2.87 11.40
N ILE A 223 16.98 -2.61 11.55
CA ILE A 223 16.42 -2.05 12.78
C ILE A 223 16.72 -2.99 13.96
N GLY A 224 17.50 -2.49 14.93
CA GLY A 224 17.80 -3.18 16.17
C GLY A 224 16.88 -2.75 17.31
N HIS A 225 16.70 -1.43 17.48
CA HIS A 225 15.87 -0.87 18.54
C HIS A 225 15.03 0.31 18.05
N ILE A 226 13.82 0.43 18.58
CA ILE A 226 12.91 1.56 18.32
C ILE A 226 12.47 2.12 19.67
N SER A 227 12.77 3.39 19.92
CA SER A 227 12.36 4.13 21.10
C SER A 227 11.53 5.34 20.70
N LEU A 228 10.30 5.40 21.21
CA LEU A 228 9.41 6.55 21.11
C LEU A 228 8.92 6.86 22.51
N GLN A 229 9.07 8.10 22.93
CA GLN A 229 8.60 8.57 24.24
C GLN A 229 7.58 9.68 23.99
N PRO A 230 6.27 9.35 23.99
CA PRO A 230 5.25 10.39 23.91
C PRO A 230 5.41 11.34 25.10
N ARG A 231 5.29 12.64 24.86
CA ARG A 231 5.20 13.59 25.97
C ARG A 231 3.81 13.47 26.63
N PRO A 232 3.76 13.48 27.97
CA PRO A 232 2.51 13.42 28.69
C PRO A 232 1.61 14.64 28.43
#